data_2c54896143923af0088ba7aa58b784d0
#
_entry.id   2c54896143923af0088ba7aa58b784d0
#
_cell.length_a   1.000
_cell.length_b   1.000
_cell.length_c   1.000
_cell.angle_alpha   90.00
_cell.angle_beta   90.00
_cell.angle_gamma   90.00
#
_symmetry.space_group_name_H-M   'P 1'
#
loop_
_entity.id
_entity.type
_entity.pdbx_description
1 polymer ?
#
loop_
_entity_poly.entity_id
_entity_poly.type
_entity_poly.pdbx_seq_one_letter_code
_entity_poly.pdbx_strand_id
1 'polypeptide(L)'
;MAADQRLICPSDALVDAGRGVRFEVEYFGEPAPAFVIRKNGKAHGYLNRCAHVAMELDWQEGVFFDSDGRDLLCSTHGATYDAASGRCIGGPCNGSPLIKLRLEERDGLIYFMGFDDD
;
A
#
# COMPACT_ATOMS: atom_id res chain seq x y z
N MET A 1 15.42 11.88 12.04
CA MET A 1 15.95 12.81 11.07
C MET A 1 14.98 13.03 9.93
N ALA A 2 14.72 14.25 9.60
CA ALA A 2 13.79 14.55 8.53
C ALA A 2 14.21 13.99 7.18
N ALA A 3 15.45 13.55 7.08
CA ALA A 3 15.98 13.00 5.84
C ALA A 3 15.15 11.81 5.33
N ASP A 4 14.47 11.10 6.24
CA ASP A 4 13.68 9.96 5.82
C ASP A 4 12.27 10.33 5.40
N GLN A 5 11.90 11.59 5.63
CA GLN A 5 10.57 12.05 5.27
C GLN A 5 10.54 12.38 3.79
N ARG A 6 9.54 11.87 3.09
CA ARG A 6 9.49 12.01 1.66
C ARG A 6 8.05 12.23 1.19
N LEU A 7 7.85 13.28 0.38
CA LEU A 7 6.53 13.57 -0.15
C LEU A 7 6.14 12.54 -1.18
N ILE A 8 4.96 11.96 -1.01
CA ILE A 8 4.41 11.00 -1.95
C ILE A 8 3.49 11.67 -2.95
N CYS A 9 2.44 12.33 -2.44
CA CYS A 9 1.41 12.90 -3.31
C CYS A 9 0.53 13.85 -2.51
N PRO A 10 -0.26 14.69 -3.18
CA PRO A 10 -1.28 15.46 -2.47
C PRO A 10 -2.35 14.54 -1.89
N SER A 11 -2.97 14.98 -0.80
CA SER A 11 -4.04 14.21 -0.16
C SER A 11 -5.20 13.94 -1.10
N ASP A 12 -5.54 14.90 -1.95
CA ASP A 12 -6.69 14.75 -2.84
C ASP A 12 -6.39 13.89 -4.06
N ALA A 13 -5.17 13.38 -4.20
CA ALA A 13 -4.88 12.38 -5.22
C ALA A 13 -5.49 11.03 -4.88
N LEU A 14 -5.92 10.84 -3.64
CA LEU A 14 -6.49 9.57 -3.18
C LEU A 14 -7.98 9.72 -2.94
N VAL A 15 -8.75 8.82 -3.55
CA VAL A 15 -10.19 8.71 -3.34
C VAL A 15 -10.42 7.46 -2.51
N ASP A 16 -11.34 7.55 -1.54
CA ASP A 16 -11.62 6.42 -0.66
C ASP A 16 -12.00 5.19 -1.47
N ALA A 17 -11.30 4.08 -1.24
CA ALA A 17 -11.48 2.82 -1.96
C ALA A 17 -11.29 2.97 -3.48
N GLY A 18 -10.61 4.04 -3.90
CA GLY A 18 -10.36 4.30 -5.32
C GLY A 18 -8.95 3.93 -5.73
N ARG A 19 -8.50 4.53 -6.82
CA ARG A 19 -7.17 4.26 -7.35
C ARG A 19 -6.10 4.68 -6.35
N GLY A 20 -5.08 3.85 -6.23
CA GLY A 20 -3.91 4.17 -5.43
C GLY A 20 -2.87 4.94 -6.24
N VAL A 21 -1.89 5.46 -5.53
CA VAL A 21 -0.74 6.13 -6.13
C VAL A 21 0.47 5.24 -5.94
N ARG A 22 1.15 4.92 -7.03
CA ARG A 22 2.36 4.10 -7.00
C ARG A 22 3.57 4.99 -6.84
N PHE A 23 4.54 4.52 -6.07
CA PHE A 23 5.81 5.22 -5.92
C PHE A 23 6.87 4.20 -5.55
N GLU A 24 8.11 4.65 -5.37
CA GLU A 24 9.22 3.76 -5.11
C GLU A 24 9.88 4.17 -3.82
N VAL A 25 10.26 3.17 -3.03
CA VAL A 25 11.00 3.39 -1.78
C VAL A 25 12.24 2.52 -1.78
N GLU A 26 13.17 2.80 -0.88
CA GLU A 26 14.33 1.97 -0.68
C GLU A 26 14.03 0.96 0.41
N TYR A 27 14.22 -0.31 0.11
CA TYR A 27 13.93 -1.40 1.03
C TYR A 27 15.14 -2.33 1.04
N PHE A 28 15.82 -2.40 2.19
CA PHE A 28 17.07 -3.16 2.32
C PHE A 28 18.10 -2.76 1.27
N GLY A 29 18.23 -1.45 1.04
CA GLY A 29 19.24 -0.92 0.14
C GLY A 29 18.90 -1.00 -1.33
N GLU A 30 17.69 -1.45 -1.69
CA GLU A 30 17.29 -1.59 -3.08
C GLU A 30 15.97 -0.90 -3.34
N PRO A 31 15.78 -0.36 -4.55
CA PRO A 31 14.49 0.24 -4.87
C PRO A 31 13.39 -0.81 -4.88
N ALA A 32 12.27 -0.48 -4.31
CA ALA A 32 11.13 -1.39 -4.25
C ALA A 32 9.86 -0.62 -4.57
N PRO A 33 8.93 -1.22 -5.34
CA PRO A 33 7.67 -0.56 -5.63
C PRO A 33 6.80 -0.51 -4.38
N ALA A 34 6.07 0.59 -4.25
CA ALA A 34 5.17 0.81 -3.13
C ALA A 34 3.92 1.50 -3.64
N PHE A 35 2.90 1.53 -2.81
CA PHE A 35 1.68 2.22 -3.17
C PHE A 35 1.02 2.77 -1.92
N VAL A 36 0.15 3.75 -2.13
CA VAL A 36 -0.68 4.31 -1.07
C VAL A 36 -2.12 4.35 -1.58
N ILE A 37 -3.04 4.02 -0.68
CA ILE A 37 -4.48 4.03 -0.97
C ILE A 37 -5.19 4.72 0.20
N ARG A 38 -6.47 5.04 0.00
CA ARG A 38 -7.29 5.61 1.06
C ARG A 38 -8.43 4.68 1.37
N LYS A 39 -8.65 4.45 2.65
CA LYS A 39 -9.76 3.61 3.11
C LYS A 39 -10.33 4.22 4.37
N ASN A 40 -11.64 4.46 4.37
CA ASN A 40 -12.36 5.04 5.50
C ASN A 40 -11.72 6.38 5.93
N GLY A 41 -11.33 7.17 4.96
CA GLY A 41 -10.80 8.50 5.19
C GLY A 41 -9.33 8.56 5.58
N LYS A 42 -8.66 7.41 5.69
CA LYS A 42 -7.24 7.38 6.08
C LYS A 42 -6.38 6.82 4.96
N ALA A 43 -5.17 7.36 4.84
CA ALA A 43 -4.18 6.88 3.89
C ALA A 43 -3.41 5.72 4.50
N HIS A 44 -3.20 4.67 3.70
CA HIS A 44 -2.40 3.51 4.10
C HIS A 44 -1.44 3.18 2.98
N GLY A 45 -0.24 2.80 3.33
CA GLY A 45 0.79 2.47 2.33
C GLY A 45 1.42 1.14 2.60
N TYR A 46 1.81 0.47 1.52
CA TYR A 46 2.42 -0.87 1.60
C TYR A 46 3.41 -1.02 0.47
N LEU A 47 4.36 -1.94 0.65
CA LEU A 47 5.15 -2.37 -0.50
C LEU A 47 4.22 -3.03 -1.51
N ASN A 48 4.44 -2.74 -2.79
CA ASN A 48 3.62 -3.30 -3.87
C ASN A 48 4.17 -4.67 -4.23
N ARG A 49 3.99 -5.60 -3.30
CA ARG A 49 4.53 -6.94 -3.42
C ARG A 49 3.60 -7.89 -2.70
N CYS A 50 3.08 -8.85 -3.46
CA CYS A 50 2.22 -9.88 -2.87
C CYS A 50 3.02 -10.70 -1.88
N ALA A 51 2.45 -10.95 -0.69
CA ALA A 51 3.16 -11.71 0.34
C ALA A 51 3.40 -13.15 -0.08
N HIS A 52 2.58 -13.67 -0.99
CA HIS A 52 2.71 -15.04 -1.48
C HIS A 52 3.88 -15.17 -2.47
N VAL A 53 3.99 -14.23 -3.39
CA VAL A 53 5.08 -14.21 -4.38
C VAL A 53 5.50 -12.76 -4.56
N ALA A 54 6.72 -12.56 -5.07
CA ALA A 54 7.25 -11.20 -5.25
C ALA A 54 6.73 -10.57 -6.53
N MET A 55 5.41 -10.37 -6.60
CA MET A 55 4.75 -9.76 -7.74
C MET A 55 3.92 -8.59 -7.27
N GLU A 56 3.77 -7.60 -8.15
CA GLU A 56 2.95 -6.44 -7.82
C GLU A 56 1.47 -6.82 -7.74
N LEU A 57 0.74 -6.17 -6.84
CA LEU A 57 -0.67 -6.47 -6.64
C LEU A 57 -1.53 -5.97 -7.79
N ASP A 58 -1.19 -4.81 -8.35
CA ASP A 58 -2.05 -4.15 -9.33
C ASP A 58 -1.70 -4.59 -10.73
N TRP A 59 -2.45 -5.59 -11.22
CA TRP A 59 -2.40 -5.95 -12.63
C TRP A 59 -2.66 -4.72 -13.49
N GLN A 60 -3.66 -3.93 -13.07
CA GLN A 60 -3.98 -2.67 -13.73
C GLN A 60 -3.48 -1.55 -12.82
N GLU A 61 -2.61 -0.71 -13.34
CA GLU A 61 -1.90 0.27 -12.53
C GLU A 61 -2.86 1.09 -11.67
N GLY A 62 -2.59 1.11 -10.37
CA GLY A 62 -3.37 1.87 -9.42
C GLY A 62 -4.62 1.18 -8.91
N VAL A 63 -4.97 0.01 -9.46
CA VAL A 63 -6.18 -0.69 -9.04
C VAL A 63 -5.79 -1.77 -8.04
N PHE A 64 -5.93 -1.44 -6.76
CA PHE A 64 -5.54 -2.33 -5.66
C PHE A 64 -6.73 -2.95 -4.94
N PHE A 65 -7.89 -2.30 -5.00
CA PHE A 65 -9.07 -2.78 -4.30
C PHE A 65 -9.82 -3.83 -5.12
N ASP A 66 -10.52 -4.72 -4.42
CA ASP A 66 -11.42 -5.65 -5.09
C ASP A 66 -12.64 -4.89 -5.65
N SER A 67 -13.52 -5.60 -6.34
CA SER A 67 -14.65 -4.95 -7.00
C SER A 67 -15.62 -4.30 -6.01
N ASP A 68 -15.60 -4.72 -4.75
CA ASP A 68 -16.45 -4.13 -3.71
C ASP A 68 -15.80 -2.92 -3.06
N GLY A 69 -14.54 -2.63 -3.35
CA GLY A 69 -13.83 -1.54 -2.72
C GLY A 69 -13.58 -1.75 -1.24
N ARG A 70 -13.60 -2.99 -0.79
CA ARG A 70 -13.47 -3.31 0.62
C ARG A 70 -12.06 -3.71 1.01
N ASP A 71 -11.44 -4.57 0.24
CA ASP A 71 -10.15 -5.17 0.57
C ASP A 71 -9.18 -5.01 -0.58
N LEU A 72 -7.89 -5.14 -0.27
CA LEU A 72 -6.85 -5.14 -1.28
C LEU A 72 -6.76 -6.52 -1.90
N LEU A 73 -6.54 -6.57 -3.20
CA LEU A 73 -6.53 -7.82 -3.95
C LEU A 73 -5.27 -7.94 -4.76
N CYS A 74 -4.56 -9.06 -4.63
CA CYS A 74 -3.50 -9.40 -5.55
C CYS A 74 -4.14 -10.01 -6.79
N SER A 75 -4.11 -9.27 -7.89
CA SER A 75 -4.86 -9.66 -9.10
C SER A 75 -4.37 -10.97 -9.71
N THR A 76 -3.14 -11.35 -9.43
CA THR A 76 -2.56 -12.54 -10.05
C THR A 76 -3.07 -13.83 -9.42
N HIS A 77 -3.12 -13.88 -8.08
CA HIS A 77 -3.45 -15.13 -7.39
C HIS A 77 -4.65 -15.03 -6.47
N GLY A 78 -5.28 -13.87 -6.36
CA GLY A 78 -6.48 -13.73 -5.54
C GLY A 78 -6.22 -13.60 -4.05
N ALA A 79 -4.98 -13.40 -3.63
CA ALA A 79 -4.70 -13.12 -2.22
C ALA A 79 -5.39 -11.82 -1.83
N THR A 80 -6.03 -11.82 -0.67
CA THR A 80 -6.84 -10.69 -0.22
C THR A 80 -6.30 -10.19 1.11
N TYR A 81 -6.16 -8.87 1.23
CA TYR A 81 -5.57 -8.24 2.41
C TYR A 81 -6.47 -7.14 2.95
N ASP A 82 -6.48 -7.01 4.27
CA ASP A 82 -7.20 -5.91 4.90
C ASP A 82 -6.53 -4.58 4.56
N ALA A 83 -7.31 -3.61 4.08
CA ALA A 83 -6.74 -2.37 3.59
C ALA A 83 -6.10 -1.52 4.69
N ALA A 84 -6.59 -1.64 5.93
CA ALA A 84 -6.08 -0.82 7.02
C ALA A 84 -4.85 -1.42 7.70
N SER A 85 -4.75 -2.75 7.74
CA SER A 85 -3.67 -3.41 8.46
C SER A 85 -2.69 -4.15 7.57
N GLY A 86 -3.10 -4.50 6.34
CA GLY A 86 -2.26 -5.30 5.45
C GLY A 86 -2.28 -6.78 5.76
N ARG A 87 -3.12 -7.22 6.71
CA ARG A 87 -3.18 -8.63 7.08
C ARG A 87 -3.82 -9.45 5.98
N CYS A 88 -3.29 -10.65 5.77
CA CYS A 88 -3.90 -11.58 4.85
C CYS A 88 -5.22 -12.09 5.42
N ILE A 89 -6.29 -11.93 4.67
CA ILE A 89 -7.62 -12.38 5.11
C ILE A 89 -8.22 -13.40 4.16
N GLY A 90 -7.52 -13.77 3.10
CA GLY A 90 -8.01 -14.80 2.21
C GLY A 90 -7.03 -15.09 1.10
N GLY A 91 -7.22 -16.23 0.43
CA GLY A 91 -6.37 -16.61 -0.68
C GLY A 91 -5.04 -17.18 -0.25
N PRO A 92 -4.07 -17.28 -1.17
CA PRO A 92 -2.84 -18.04 -0.94
C PRO A 92 -1.75 -17.29 -0.18
N CYS A 93 -2.07 -16.25 0.55
CA CYS A 93 -1.04 -15.52 1.29
C CYS A 93 -0.64 -16.19 2.61
N ASN A 94 -1.34 -17.23 3.02
CA ASN A 94 -0.94 -18.08 4.15
C ASN A 94 -0.69 -17.29 5.44
N GLY A 95 -1.49 -16.27 5.68
CA GLY A 95 -1.33 -15.48 6.89
C GLY A 95 -0.20 -14.47 6.84
N SER A 96 0.58 -14.40 5.77
CA SER A 96 1.66 -13.43 5.64
C SER A 96 1.09 -12.07 5.26
N PRO A 97 1.37 -11.02 6.02
CA PRO A 97 0.82 -9.70 5.71
C PRO A 97 1.65 -8.99 4.64
N LEU A 98 1.06 -7.94 4.08
CA LEU A 98 1.82 -6.97 3.30
C LEU A 98 2.75 -6.21 4.23
N ILE A 99 3.84 -5.70 3.69
CA ILE A 99 4.77 -4.89 4.46
C ILE A 99 4.24 -3.47 4.52
N LYS A 100 3.94 -3.00 5.73
CA LYS A 100 3.26 -1.74 5.93
C LYS A 100 4.25 -0.59 6.03
N LEU A 101 3.91 0.52 5.38
CA LEU A 101 4.67 1.76 5.45
C LEU A 101 4.07 2.67 6.53
N ARG A 102 4.93 3.49 7.13
CA ARG A 102 4.47 4.53 8.03
C ARG A 102 4.26 5.80 7.21
N LEU A 103 3.08 6.37 7.31
CA LEU A 103 2.71 7.56 6.56
C LEU A 103 2.31 8.67 7.51
N GLU A 104 2.49 9.89 7.05
CA GLU A 104 1.95 11.06 7.74
C GLU A 104 1.20 11.90 6.72
N GLU A 105 -0.04 12.24 7.04
CA GLU A 105 -0.86 13.12 6.20
C GLU A 105 -1.07 14.42 6.94
N ARG A 106 -0.58 15.52 6.37
CA ARG A 106 -0.72 16.83 6.99
C ARG A 106 -0.69 17.91 5.91
N ASP A 107 -1.41 18.99 6.17
CA ASP A 107 -1.42 20.16 5.28
C ASP A 107 -1.77 19.79 3.84
N GLY A 108 -2.65 18.80 3.66
CA GLY A 108 -3.08 18.38 2.33
C GLY A 108 -2.06 17.56 1.57
N LEU A 109 -1.04 17.04 2.25
CA LEU A 109 0.03 16.26 1.61
C LEU A 109 0.26 14.97 2.38
N ILE A 110 0.70 13.93 1.66
CA ILE A 110 0.99 12.62 2.25
C ILE A 110 2.48 12.35 2.12
N TYR A 111 3.10 11.98 3.25
CA TYR A 111 4.53 11.74 3.33
C TYR A 111 4.83 10.30 3.73
N PHE A 112 5.90 9.75 3.15
CA PHE A 112 6.46 8.46 3.55
C PHE A 112 7.43 8.73 4.70
N MET A 113 7.22 8.05 5.82
CA MET A 113 8.00 8.28 7.04
C MET A 113 8.85 7.09 7.44
N GLY A 114 8.97 6.10 6.56
CA GLY A 114 9.71 4.88 6.86
C GLY A 114 8.78 3.70 6.94
N PHE A 115 9.29 2.62 7.50
CA PHE A 115 8.51 1.39 7.59
C PHE A 115 7.94 1.22 8.99
N ASP A 116 6.76 0.64 9.04
CA ASP A 116 6.13 0.27 10.29
C ASP A 116 6.64 -1.13 10.61
N ASP A 117 7.59 -1.22 11.54
CA ASP A 117 8.26 -2.47 11.81
C ASP A 117 7.85 -3.12 13.11
N ASP A 118 6.69 -2.85 13.56
CA ASP A 118 6.19 -3.48 14.77
C ASP A 118 5.57 -4.80 14.57
#